data_28b7f08230c3602adf6cde4d27a89396
#
_entry.id   28b7f08230c3602adf6cde4d27a89396
#
_cell.length_a   1.000
_cell.length_b   1.000
_cell.length_c   1.000
_cell.angle_alpha   90.00
_cell.angle_beta   90.00
_cell.angle_gamma   90.00
#
_symmetry.space_group_name_H-M   'P 1'
#
loop_
_entity.id
_entity.type
_entity.pdbx_description
1 polymer ?
#
loop_
_entity_poly.entity_id
_entity_poly.type
_entity_poly.pdbx_seq_one_letter_code
_entity_poly.pdbx_strand_id
1 'polypeptide(L)'
;MIPRVYVEFTDPADESQVFKCDLTWLTSQYMCIFGQGCCGIYADRPDDGCCTLGAHFSDKDDEKRTRKFMKQLTPETWQFHAEGTRRKDAWIETDEDGDRKTAVHEGACIFLNRPGFE
;
A
#
# COMPACT_ATOMS: atom_id res chain seq x y z
N MET A 1 21.86 -1.70 20.60
CA MET A 1 22.14 -1.74 19.15
C MET A 1 21.93 -3.17 18.65
N ILE A 2 21.19 -3.34 17.60
CA ILE A 2 21.00 -4.66 16.96
C ILE A 2 22.18 -4.92 16.03
N PRO A 3 22.91 -6.03 16.17
CA PRO A 3 24.01 -6.37 15.27
C PRO A 3 23.52 -6.48 13.81
N ARG A 4 24.32 -5.95 12.87
CA ARG A 4 24.02 -6.08 11.45
C ARG A 4 24.75 -7.29 10.89
N VAL A 5 24.00 -8.11 10.16
CA VAL A 5 24.54 -9.28 9.46
C VAL A 5 24.27 -9.14 7.99
N TYR A 6 25.33 -9.25 7.18
CA TYR A 6 25.26 -9.15 5.73
C TYR A 6 25.60 -10.46 5.07
N VAL A 7 24.98 -10.74 3.94
CA VAL A 7 25.38 -11.83 3.04
C VAL A 7 25.60 -11.27 1.65
N GLU A 8 26.62 -11.75 0.98
CA GLU A 8 26.90 -11.40 -0.41
C GLU A 8 26.80 -12.65 -1.28
N PHE A 9 26.22 -12.49 -2.46
CA PHE A 9 26.15 -13.56 -3.45
C PHE A 9 26.06 -12.97 -4.86
N THR A 10 26.56 -13.73 -5.83
CA THR A 10 26.47 -13.36 -7.25
C THR A 10 25.07 -13.69 -7.77
N ASP A 11 24.51 -12.79 -8.60
CA ASP A 11 23.24 -13.04 -9.26
C ASP A 11 23.36 -14.27 -10.18
N PRO A 12 22.53 -15.32 -9.97
CA PRO A 12 22.57 -16.50 -10.85
C PRO A 12 22.23 -16.19 -12.33
N ALA A 13 21.51 -15.09 -12.57
CA ALA A 13 21.11 -14.68 -13.92
C ALA A 13 22.12 -13.74 -14.60
N ASP A 14 22.98 -13.07 -13.82
CA ASP A 14 23.96 -12.11 -14.31
C ASP A 14 25.20 -12.10 -13.43
N GLU A 15 26.23 -12.82 -13.84
CA GLU A 15 27.48 -12.96 -13.07
C GLU A 15 28.22 -11.63 -12.83
N SER A 16 27.87 -10.57 -13.56
CA SER A 16 28.45 -9.24 -13.32
C SER A 16 27.84 -8.51 -12.12
N GLN A 17 26.71 -8.99 -11.60
CA GLN A 17 26.02 -8.42 -10.44
C GLN A 17 26.30 -9.20 -9.17
N VAL A 18 26.58 -8.46 -8.10
CA VAL A 18 26.71 -9.01 -6.75
C VAL A 18 25.72 -8.30 -5.85
N PHE A 19 24.92 -9.08 -5.13
CA PHE A 19 24.00 -8.55 -4.12
C PHE A 19 24.63 -8.59 -2.74
N LYS A 20 24.55 -7.48 -2.01
CA LYS A 20 24.89 -7.41 -0.60
C LYS A 20 23.59 -7.15 0.19
N CYS A 21 23.16 -8.14 0.92
CA CYS A 21 21.87 -8.10 1.62
C CYS A 21 22.07 -7.94 3.11
N ASP A 22 21.34 -6.99 3.70
CA ASP A 22 21.26 -6.83 5.16
C ASP A 22 20.23 -7.82 5.71
N LEU A 23 20.70 -8.95 6.21
CA LEU A 23 19.83 -9.99 6.77
C LEU A 23 19.09 -9.50 8.01
N THR A 24 19.69 -8.63 8.80
CA THR A 24 19.04 -8.06 9.98
C THR A 24 17.79 -7.30 9.57
N TRP A 25 17.86 -6.51 8.49
CA TRP A 25 16.70 -5.79 7.97
C TRP A 25 15.70 -6.73 7.29
N LEU A 26 16.16 -7.65 6.44
CA LEU A 26 15.28 -8.54 5.67
C LEU A 26 14.48 -9.51 6.57
N THR A 27 15.01 -9.86 7.73
CA THR A 27 14.32 -10.74 8.69
C THR A 27 13.58 -9.96 9.77
N SER A 28 13.63 -8.62 9.74
CA SER A 28 12.87 -7.79 10.68
C SER A 28 11.42 -7.66 10.24
N GLN A 29 10.55 -7.37 11.20
CA GLN A 29 9.18 -6.98 10.93
C GLN A 29 9.09 -5.46 10.94
N TYR A 30 8.43 -4.90 9.94
CA TYR A 30 8.26 -3.46 9.79
C TYR A 30 6.78 -3.11 9.74
N MET A 31 6.39 -2.11 10.51
CA MET A 31 5.06 -1.53 10.46
C MET A 31 5.09 -0.19 9.77
N CYS A 32 4.05 0.11 8.99
CA CYS A 32 3.89 1.43 8.39
C CYS A 32 3.81 2.50 9.47
N ILE A 33 4.61 3.56 9.31
CA ILE A 33 4.68 4.69 10.25
C ILE A 33 3.88 5.90 9.76
N PHE A 34 2.93 5.72 8.83
CA PHE A 34 2.06 6.81 8.39
C PHE A 34 1.35 7.43 9.61
N GLY A 35 1.39 8.75 9.72
CA GLY A 35 0.89 9.48 10.89
C GLY A 35 1.80 9.48 12.12
N GLN A 36 2.95 8.79 12.06
CA GLN A 36 3.90 8.65 13.18
C GLN A 36 5.33 9.07 12.79
N GLY A 37 5.46 9.98 11.84
CA GLY A 37 6.75 10.47 11.38
C GLY A 37 7.09 10.13 9.94
N CYS A 38 6.17 9.52 9.19
CA CYS A 38 6.33 9.36 7.75
C CYS A 38 6.34 10.72 7.06
N CYS A 39 7.35 10.96 6.22
CA CYS A 39 7.49 12.22 5.49
C CYS A 39 6.60 12.33 4.25
N GLY A 40 5.78 11.31 3.96
CA GLY A 40 4.96 11.25 2.75
C GLY A 40 5.78 11.00 1.48
N ILE A 41 5.12 11.06 0.33
CA ILE A 41 5.76 10.85 -0.99
C ILE A 41 6.13 12.17 -1.69
N TYR A 42 5.65 13.29 -1.23
CA TYR A 42 5.96 14.60 -1.81
C TYR A 42 6.64 15.49 -0.76
N ALA A 43 7.75 16.13 -1.16
CA ALA A 43 8.53 16.97 -0.26
C ALA A 43 7.75 18.18 0.29
N ASP A 44 6.81 18.70 -0.49
CA ASP A 44 5.98 19.86 -0.16
C ASP A 44 4.63 19.49 0.47
N ARG A 45 4.32 18.20 0.58
CA ARG A 45 3.05 17.69 1.13
C ARG A 45 3.33 16.48 2.05
N PRO A 46 3.85 16.71 3.24
CA PRO A 46 4.28 15.61 4.13
C PRO A 46 3.13 14.74 4.64
N ASP A 47 1.89 15.22 4.55
CA ASP A 47 0.70 14.46 4.95
C ASP A 47 0.16 13.58 3.81
N ASP A 48 0.68 13.72 2.59
CA ASP A 48 0.29 12.90 1.45
C ASP A 48 1.20 11.68 1.32
N GLY A 49 0.60 10.50 1.31
CA GLY A 49 1.29 9.24 1.11
C GLY A 49 0.45 8.29 0.26
N CYS A 50 0.90 7.06 0.10
CA CYS A 50 0.14 6.04 -0.61
C CYS A 50 -1.24 5.79 0.04
N CYS A 51 -1.37 6.06 1.33
CA CYS A 51 -2.63 5.90 2.06
C CYS A 51 -3.61 7.05 1.83
N THR A 52 -3.17 8.20 1.35
CA THR A 52 -4.04 9.37 1.08
C THR A 52 -4.47 9.47 -0.36
N LEU A 53 -3.62 9.06 -1.29
CA LEU A 53 -3.85 9.23 -2.73
C LEU A 53 -4.53 8.03 -3.40
N GLY A 54 -4.66 6.91 -2.69
CA GLY A 54 -5.11 5.65 -3.27
C GLY A 54 -3.99 4.94 -4.05
N ALA A 55 -4.30 3.76 -4.56
CA ALA A 55 -3.34 2.93 -5.27
C ALA A 55 -3.85 2.60 -6.67
N HIS A 56 -3.01 2.82 -7.68
CA HIS A 56 -3.30 2.43 -9.05
C HIS A 56 -3.17 0.92 -9.22
N PHE A 57 -4.05 0.35 -10.05
CA PHE A 57 -3.91 -1.05 -10.46
C PHE A 57 -2.89 -1.16 -11.58
N SER A 58 -2.01 -2.15 -11.51
CA SER A 58 -1.01 -2.39 -12.55
C SER A 58 -1.64 -2.90 -13.85
N ASP A 59 -2.73 -3.68 -13.74
CA ASP A 59 -3.48 -4.24 -14.86
C ASP A 59 -4.86 -4.73 -14.40
N LYS A 60 -5.62 -5.32 -15.34
CA LYS A 60 -6.95 -5.85 -15.04
C LYS A 60 -6.92 -7.05 -14.09
N ASP A 61 -5.87 -7.83 -14.11
CA ASP A 61 -5.74 -8.99 -13.21
C ASP A 61 -5.43 -8.54 -11.78
N ASP A 62 -4.67 -7.47 -11.62
CA ASP A 62 -4.46 -6.83 -10.32
C ASP A 62 -5.78 -6.31 -9.73
N GLU A 63 -6.60 -5.63 -10.52
CA GLU A 63 -7.93 -5.18 -10.09
C GLU A 63 -8.82 -6.36 -9.68
N LYS A 64 -8.84 -7.45 -10.47
CA LYS A 64 -9.60 -8.65 -10.12
C LYS A 64 -9.14 -9.30 -8.82
N ARG A 65 -7.83 -9.39 -8.64
CA ARG A 65 -7.23 -9.94 -7.41
C ARG A 65 -7.60 -9.10 -6.19
N THR A 66 -7.50 -7.79 -6.31
CA THR A 66 -7.89 -6.85 -5.25
C THR A 66 -9.37 -6.99 -4.92
N ARG A 67 -10.24 -7.09 -5.94
CA ARG A 67 -11.68 -7.31 -5.76
C ARG A 67 -11.97 -8.60 -5.01
N LYS A 68 -11.24 -9.66 -5.31
CA LYS A 68 -11.38 -10.94 -4.62
C LYS A 68 -11.09 -10.81 -3.12
N PHE A 69 -9.99 -10.12 -2.78
CA PHE A 69 -9.62 -9.92 -1.38
C PHE A 69 -10.52 -8.91 -0.68
N MET A 70 -10.96 -7.86 -1.37
CA MET A 70 -11.90 -6.88 -0.82
C MET A 70 -13.18 -7.54 -0.30
N LYS A 71 -13.67 -8.59 -0.97
CA LYS A 71 -14.87 -9.32 -0.55
C LYS A 71 -14.72 -10.02 0.80
N GLN A 72 -13.50 -10.19 1.28
CA GLN A 72 -13.24 -10.78 2.60
C GLN A 72 -13.27 -9.72 3.72
N LEU A 73 -13.29 -8.44 3.38
CA LEU A 73 -13.42 -7.37 4.36
C LEU A 73 -14.85 -7.28 4.87
N THR A 74 -14.98 -6.93 6.14
CA THR A 74 -16.25 -6.80 6.84
C THR A 74 -16.40 -5.39 7.42
N PRO A 75 -17.58 -4.96 7.85
CA PRO A 75 -17.73 -3.65 8.52
C PRO A 75 -16.87 -3.50 9.77
N GLU A 76 -16.46 -4.61 10.39
CA GLU A 76 -15.60 -4.61 11.58
C GLU A 76 -14.13 -4.40 11.22
N THR A 77 -13.70 -4.77 9.99
CA THR A 77 -12.32 -4.66 9.53
C THR A 77 -12.09 -3.51 8.59
N TRP A 78 -13.15 -2.96 8.00
CA TRP A 78 -13.10 -1.88 7.03
C TRP A 78 -14.12 -0.80 7.36
N GLN A 79 -13.64 0.35 7.80
CA GLN A 79 -14.47 1.48 8.25
C GLN A 79 -15.51 1.92 7.21
N PHE A 80 -15.11 1.99 5.94
CA PHE A 80 -15.93 2.47 4.85
C PHE A 80 -16.54 1.33 4.01
N HIS A 81 -16.79 0.19 4.64
CA HIS A 81 -17.36 -0.98 3.98
C HIS A 81 -18.70 -0.67 3.28
N ALA A 82 -19.59 0.07 3.93
CA ALA A 82 -20.89 0.43 3.36
C ALA A 82 -20.72 1.33 2.13
N GLU A 83 -19.85 2.33 2.20
CA GLU A 83 -19.58 3.25 1.11
C GLU A 83 -18.90 2.55 -0.07
N GLY A 84 -17.92 1.71 0.21
CA GLY A 84 -17.14 0.99 -0.81
C GLY A 84 -17.92 -0.14 -1.49
N THR A 85 -18.97 -0.64 -0.86
CA THR A 85 -19.79 -1.74 -1.38
C THR A 85 -21.19 -1.31 -1.83
N ARG A 86 -21.53 -0.02 -1.77
CA ARG A 86 -22.86 0.51 -2.15
C ARG A 86 -23.24 0.21 -3.60
N ARG A 87 -22.26 0.03 -4.47
CA ARG A 87 -22.40 -0.41 -5.86
C ARG A 87 -21.13 -1.14 -6.27
N LYS A 88 -21.15 -1.81 -7.44
CA LYS A 88 -20.09 -2.71 -7.89
C LYS A 88 -18.67 -2.12 -7.82
N ASP A 89 -18.48 -0.88 -8.25
CA ASP A 89 -17.16 -0.24 -8.35
C ASP A 89 -17.07 1.03 -7.49
N ALA A 90 -17.82 1.11 -6.39
CA ALA A 90 -17.78 2.27 -5.50
C ALA A 90 -16.42 2.50 -4.84
N TRP A 91 -15.59 1.47 -4.74
CA TRP A 91 -14.24 1.49 -4.16
C TRP A 91 -13.15 1.85 -5.18
N ILE A 92 -13.54 2.13 -6.44
CA ILE A 92 -12.64 2.46 -7.54
C ILE A 92 -12.97 3.83 -8.07
N GLU A 93 -11.95 4.58 -8.45
CA GLU A 93 -12.08 5.81 -9.22
C GLU A 93 -11.12 5.80 -10.41
N THR A 94 -11.37 6.68 -11.37
CA THR A 94 -10.51 6.86 -12.54
C THR A 94 -9.87 8.23 -12.43
N ASP A 95 -8.55 8.30 -12.61
CA ASP A 95 -7.83 9.56 -12.57
C ASP A 95 -7.94 10.35 -13.88
N GLU A 96 -7.24 11.50 -13.95
CA GLU A 96 -7.28 12.40 -15.11
C GLU A 96 -6.72 11.76 -16.38
N ASP A 97 -5.81 10.80 -16.24
CA ASP A 97 -5.20 10.08 -17.35
C ASP A 97 -6.02 8.86 -17.80
N GLY A 98 -7.12 8.58 -17.12
CA GLY A 98 -7.97 7.43 -17.39
C GLY A 98 -7.56 6.15 -16.69
N ASP A 99 -6.57 6.21 -15.81
CA ASP A 99 -6.10 5.05 -15.07
C ASP A 99 -6.99 4.76 -13.85
N ARG A 100 -7.23 3.50 -13.62
CA ARG A 100 -8.08 3.05 -12.52
C ARG A 100 -7.26 2.85 -11.25
N LYS A 101 -7.82 3.32 -10.15
CA LYS A 101 -7.18 3.24 -8.83
C LYS A 101 -8.23 3.07 -7.72
N THR A 102 -7.77 2.77 -6.53
CA THR A 102 -8.65 2.76 -5.34
C THR A 102 -9.17 4.17 -5.08
N ALA A 103 -10.45 4.28 -4.71
CA ALA A 103 -11.10 5.57 -4.51
C ALA A 103 -10.54 6.31 -3.30
N VAL A 104 -10.52 7.64 -3.40
CA VAL A 104 -10.28 8.53 -2.27
C VAL A 104 -11.63 8.87 -1.64
N HIS A 105 -11.75 8.70 -0.34
CA HIS A 105 -12.96 8.98 0.44
C HIS A 105 -12.58 9.78 1.69
N GLU A 106 -13.21 10.93 1.89
CA GLU A 106 -12.91 11.81 3.01
C GLU A 106 -11.41 12.13 3.14
N GLY A 107 -10.77 12.47 2.02
CA GLY A 107 -9.38 12.93 2.00
C GLY A 107 -8.30 11.85 2.03
N ALA A 108 -8.67 10.57 2.02
CA ALA A 108 -7.69 9.48 1.97
C ALA A 108 -8.24 8.25 1.27
N CYS A 109 -7.37 7.28 0.98
CA CYS A 109 -7.78 6.01 0.37
C CYS A 109 -8.94 5.38 1.16
N ILE A 110 -9.98 4.92 0.44
CA ILE A 110 -11.17 4.33 1.04
C ILE A 110 -10.85 3.10 1.90
N PHE A 111 -9.74 2.42 1.66
CA PHE A 111 -9.29 1.28 2.45
C PHE A 111 -8.48 1.66 3.70
N LEU A 112 -8.13 2.92 3.86
CA LEU A 112 -7.47 3.39 5.07
C LEU A 112 -8.51 3.60 6.17
N ASN A 113 -8.42 2.81 7.21
CA ASN A 113 -9.18 3.05 8.44
C ASN A 113 -8.59 4.28 9.16
N ARG A 114 -9.45 5.22 9.54
CA ARG A 114 -9.02 6.47 10.19
C ARG A 114 -8.78 6.24 11.68
N PRO A 115 -8.00 7.10 12.34
CA PRO A 115 -7.82 7.04 13.80
C PRO A 115 -9.17 6.98 14.53
N GLY A 116 -9.26 6.11 15.52
CA GLY A 116 -10.47 5.91 16.31
C GLY A 116 -11.42 4.82 15.79
N PHE A 117 -11.13 4.24 14.65
CA PHE A 117 -11.85 3.06 14.18
C PHE A 117 -11.27 1.81 14.85
N GLU A 118 -12.11 1.06 15.55
CA GLU A 118 -11.75 -0.17 16.26
C GLU A 118 -12.75 -1.30 15.93
#